data_0cbb6c3cbf8dbefedc196c6eb82a7390
#
_entry.id   0cbb6c3cbf8dbefedc196c6eb82a7390
#
_cell.length_a   1.000
_cell.length_b   1.000
_cell.length_c   1.000
_cell.angle_alpha   90.00
_cell.angle_beta   90.00
_cell.angle_gamma   90.00
#
_symmetry.space_group_name_H-M   'P 1'
#
loop_
_entity.id
_entity.type
_entity.pdbx_description
1 polymer ?
#
loop_
_entity_poly.entity_id
_entity_poly.type
_entity_poly.pdbx_seq_one_letter_code
_entity_poly.pdbx_strand_id
1 'polypeptide(L)'
;MSDDAARREDNCMNESSSPFDVGSGAVKQPYKKTLTSVKENLHVEKWDANAGDVVPGAKGWSVKKSTLHGGKQEGVDIILVDNGRLKFTVCPTRGMGVLSVTMDDVFLGWDSPVKEAVHPSLINLQSRGGLGWIEGFNEWMVRCGLESAGHPGVDKFINNVGDEATMELTLHGKIANIPASEVEVVIDPEPPHRIRIRGRVDERMFYGPKLEMQTEISTVPGSNSFRLADVIANHSADEQEFQIIYHANFGPPLLEEASTFAGAVERVTPFNEHAAKDLAFYAEYKGPQLGFIEQVYCIRPKPDAEGRALIMLRNKARDKAVSMVFPVSELPFVTLWKNTNAVNEGYVTGLEPGTGFPNNRRIERKFGRVPKLPPGRTYSAAIDFTIHTTAGEVSQVSNRIEALQGGTHPIVDDRPEDKS
;
A
#
# COMPACT_ATOMS: atom_id res chain seq x y z
N MET A 1 -59.19 15.53 -4.75
CA MET A 1 -59.23 14.35 -5.63
C MET A 1 -58.10 14.53 -6.62
N SER A 2 -57.07 13.79 -6.63
CA SER A 2 -56.59 12.56 -6.03
C SER A 2 -55.07 12.68 -5.78
N ASP A 3 -54.65 12.11 -4.66
CA ASP A 3 -53.29 11.85 -4.30
C ASP A 3 -52.54 11.08 -5.40
N ASP A 4 -51.31 11.48 -5.66
CA ASP A 4 -50.27 10.57 -6.10
C ASP A 4 -48.89 11.01 -5.51
N ALA A 5 -48.70 10.58 -4.28
CA ALA A 5 -47.40 10.67 -3.60
C ALA A 5 -46.55 9.49 -4.06
N ALA A 6 -45.76 9.70 -5.11
CA ALA A 6 -44.75 8.75 -5.53
C ALA A 6 -43.70 8.55 -4.40
N ARG A 7 -43.72 7.36 -3.84
CA ARG A 7 -42.70 6.86 -2.87
C ARG A 7 -41.32 6.97 -3.52
N ARG A 8 -40.49 7.85 -2.96
CA ARG A 8 -39.04 7.73 -3.08
C ARG A 8 -38.62 6.57 -2.20
N GLU A 9 -38.29 5.46 -2.81
CA GLU A 9 -37.54 4.41 -2.13
C GLU A 9 -36.15 4.98 -1.79
N ASP A 10 -35.99 5.33 -0.53
CA ASP A 10 -34.70 5.59 0.08
C ASP A 10 -33.88 4.30 0.01
N ASN A 11 -33.00 4.22 -0.97
CA ASN A 11 -31.94 3.22 -1.04
C ASN A 11 -30.86 3.63 -0.02
N CYS A 12 -31.20 3.51 1.28
CA CYS A 12 -30.20 3.49 2.36
C CYS A 12 -29.28 2.31 2.07
N MET A 13 -28.08 2.57 1.58
CA MET A 13 -27.04 1.54 1.57
C MET A 13 -26.91 1.00 2.98
N ASN A 14 -27.10 -0.28 3.09
CA ASN A 14 -27.05 -1.02 4.35
C ASN A 14 -25.61 -0.95 4.90
N GLU A 15 -25.36 -0.10 5.89
CA GLU A 15 -24.04 0.22 6.48
C GLU A 15 -23.36 -0.97 7.17
N SER A 16 -23.86 -2.19 7.02
CA SER A 16 -23.41 -3.35 7.81
C SER A 16 -22.62 -4.43 7.07
N SER A 17 -22.44 -4.35 5.75
CA SER A 17 -21.67 -5.35 5.00
C SER A 17 -20.34 -4.77 4.47
N SER A 18 -19.24 -5.45 4.80
CA SER A 18 -17.93 -5.14 4.20
C SER A 18 -17.94 -5.45 2.70
N PRO A 19 -17.31 -4.59 1.85
CA PRO A 19 -17.21 -4.85 0.41
C PRO A 19 -16.44 -6.14 0.08
N PHE A 20 -15.81 -6.75 1.07
CA PHE A 20 -15.10 -8.03 0.95
C PHE A 20 -15.98 -9.25 1.27
N ASP A 21 -17.22 -9.05 1.71
CA ASP A 21 -18.15 -10.15 1.99
C ASP A 21 -18.86 -10.57 0.69
N VAL A 22 -18.37 -11.62 0.05
CA VAL A 22 -19.04 -12.25 -1.11
C VAL A 22 -20.13 -13.19 -0.59
N GLY A 23 -21.37 -12.95 -0.99
CA GLY A 23 -22.52 -13.78 -0.58
C GLY A 23 -22.31 -15.25 -0.93
N SER A 24 -22.42 -16.13 0.07
CA SER A 24 -22.30 -17.59 -0.09
C SER A 24 -23.50 -18.28 0.49
N GLY A 25 -23.93 -19.38 -0.15
CA GLY A 25 -24.84 -20.36 0.44
C GLY A 25 -24.30 -20.93 1.75
N ALA A 26 -25.02 -21.77 2.46
CA ALA A 26 -24.84 -22.25 3.85
C ALA A 26 -23.40 -22.57 4.28
N VAL A 27 -22.57 -21.53 4.45
CA VAL A 27 -21.21 -21.60 5.00
C VAL A 27 -21.30 -21.25 6.49
N LYS A 28 -20.56 -21.95 7.34
CA LYS A 28 -20.43 -21.57 8.75
C LYS A 28 -19.97 -20.12 8.84
N GLN A 29 -20.60 -19.34 9.72
CA GLN A 29 -20.25 -17.94 9.92
C GLN A 29 -18.78 -17.79 10.31
N PRO A 30 -18.02 -16.86 9.71
CA PRO A 30 -16.65 -16.61 10.10
C PRO A 30 -16.56 -16.11 11.54
N TYR A 31 -15.48 -16.45 12.21
CA TYR A 31 -15.14 -15.81 13.48
C TYR A 31 -14.84 -14.34 13.23
N LYS A 32 -15.47 -13.44 13.99
CA LYS A 32 -15.24 -11.99 13.90
C LYS A 32 -14.91 -11.44 15.29
N LYS A 33 -13.88 -10.60 15.36
CA LYS A 33 -13.50 -9.85 16.56
C LYS A 33 -13.26 -8.39 16.20
N THR A 34 -14.16 -7.51 16.61
CA THR A 34 -13.96 -6.06 16.53
C THR A 34 -12.92 -5.63 17.56
N LEU A 35 -11.89 -4.93 17.10
CA LEU A 35 -10.80 -4.41 17.94
C LEU A 35 -10.91 -2.89 18.15
N THR A 36 -11.43 -2.18 17.15
CA THR A 36 -11.70 -0.75 17.19
C THR A 36 -13.00 -0.44 16.47
N SER A 37 -13.85 0.40 17.06
CA SER A 37 -15.04 0.94 16.42
C SER A 37 -15.35 2.31 17.00
N VAL A 38 -15.21 3.36 16.18
CA VAL A 38 -15.57 4.72 16.58
C VAL A 38 -17.07 4.83 16.85
N LYS A 39 -17.90 4.14 16.05
CA LYS A 39 -19.37 4.13 16.21
C LYS A 39 -19.80 3.58 17.57
N GLU A 40 -19.11 2.55 18.06
CA GLU A 40 -19.44 1.88 19.34
C GLU A 40 -18.60 2.42 20.50
N ASN A 41 -17.72 3.39 20.27
CA ASN A 41 -16.74 3.86 21.25
C ASN A 41 -15.92 2.69 21.83
N LEU A 42 -15.53 1.74 20.98
CA LEU A 42 -14.79 0.55 21.36
C LEU A 42 -13.31 0.69 20.96
N HIS A 43 -12.43 0.43 21.92
CA HIS A 43 -11.01 0.24 21.69
C HIS A 43 -10.48 -0.88 22.58
N VAL A 44 -9.87 -1.89 21.97
CA VAL A 44 -9.28 -3.04 22.66
C VAL A 44 -7.77 -2.87 22.68
N GLU A 45 -7.19 -2.53 23.81
CA GLU A 45 -5.75 -2.33 23.97
C GLU A 45 -4.92 -3.59 23.70
N LYS A 46 -5.37 -4.71 24.27
CA LYS A 46 -4.68 -6.00 24.18
C LYS A 46 -5.66 -7.13 23.89
N TRP A 47 -5.34 -7.93 22.89
CA TRP A 47 -6.11 -9.11 22.54
C TRP A 47 -5.21 -10.10 21.79
N ASP A 48 -5.44 -11.38 22.02
CA ASP A 48 -4.79 -12.46 21.28
C ASP A 48 -5.75 -13.63 21.05
N ALA A 49 -5.51 -14.36 19.96
CA ALA A 49 -6.15 -15.63 19.67
C ALA A 49 -5.14 -16.55 18.98
N ASN A 50 -5.10 -17.79 19.45
CA ASN A 50 -4.40 -18.88 18.78
C ASN A 50 -5.38 -19.70 17.94
N ALA A 51 -4.87 -20.49 17.04
CA ALA A 51 -5.67 -21.31 16.13
C ALA A 51 -6.76 -22.10 16.85
N GLY A 52 -6.43 -22.80 17.93
CA GLY A 52 -7.35 -23.64 18.69
C GLY A 52 -8.46 -22.88 19.44
N ASP A 53 -8.25 -21.61 19.74
CA ASP A 53 -9.23 -20.74 20.40
C ASP A 53 -10.39 -20.38 19.46
N VAL A 54 -10.10 -20.34 18.13
CA VAL A 54 -11.05 -19.94 17.09
C VAL A 54 -11.62 -21.14 16.35
N VAL A 55 -10.77 -22.12 16.02
CA VAL A 55 -11.15 -23.33 15.28
C VAL A 55 -10.71 -24.55 16.10
N PRO A 56 -11.63 -25.31 16.70
CA PRO A 56 -11.28 -26.47 17.51
C PRO A 56 -10.38 -27.44 16.75
N GLY A 57 -9.21 -27.75 17.35
CA GLY A 57 -8.22 -28.66 16.79
C GLY A 57 -7.23 -28.01 15.80
N ALA A 58 -7.42 -26.77 15.37
CA ALA A 58 -6.46 -26.05 14.55
C ALA A 58 -5.21 -25.66 15.35
N LYS A 59 -4.07 -25.58 14.67
CA LYS A 59 -2.75 -25.25 15.26
C LYS A 59 -1.93 -24.41 14.28
N GLY A 60 -0.86 -23.82 14.79
CA GLY A 60 0.22 -23.26 13.96
C GLY A 60 0.01 -21.84 13.48
N TRP A 61 -1.03 -21.10 13.95
CA TRP A 61 -1.19 -19.68 13.65
C TRP A 61 -1.74 -18.91 14.85
N SER A 62 -1.48 -17.62 14.88
CA SER A 62 -2.00 -16.71 15.91
C SER A 62 -2.16 -15.30 15.40
N VAL A 63 -3.04 -14.53 16.06
CA VAL A 63 -3.20 -13.09 15.86
C VAL A 63 -3.12 -12.39 17.21
N LYS A 64 -2.32 -11.34 17.33
CA LYS A 64 -2.12 -10.59 18.57
C LYS A 64 -2.23 -9.10 18.31
N LYS A 65 -3.08 -8.40 19.08
CA LYS A 65 -3.12 -6.93 19.12
C LYS A 65 -2.45 -6.44 20.40
N SER A 66 -1.69 -5.35 20.26
CA SER A 66 -1.19 -4.57 21.39
C SER A 66 -1.12 -3.09 21.02
N THR A 67 -1.20 -2.23 22.05
CA THR A 67 -0.90 -0.81 21.94
C THR A 67 0.52 -0.58 22.44
N LEU A 68 1.32 0.16 21.68
CA LEU A 68 2.71 0.49 22.02
C LEU A 68 2.74 1.66 23.01
N HIS A 69 3.74 1.68 23.89
CA HIS A 69 3.93 2.70 24.91
C HIS A 69 5.34 3.27 24.87
N GLY A 70 5.45 4.52 25.31
CA GLY A 70 6.69 5.27 25.44
C GLY A 70 7.18 5.91 24.15
N GLY A 71 7.91 7.01 24.26
CA GLY A 71 8.46 7.75 23.13
C GLY A 71 7.41 8.24 22.13
N LYS A 72 7.77 8.29 20.87
CA LYS A 72 6.86 8.72 19.80
C LYS A 72 5.81 7.66 19.41
N GLN A 73 5.97 6.43 19.89
CA GLN A 73 5.04 5.33 19.64
C GLN A 73 3.90 5.23 20.66
N GLU A 74 3.84 6.14 21.64
CA GLU A 74 2.77 6.12 22.64
C GLU A 74 1.39 6.13 21.99
N GLY A 75 0.57 5.11 22.29
CA GLY A 75 -0.78 4.96 21.76
C GLY A 75 -0.87 4.35 20.35
N VAL A 76 0.23 3.90 19.76
CA VAL A 76 0.21 3.24 18.44
C VAL A 76 -0.22 1.78 18.57
N ASP A 77 -1.31 1.44 17.89
CA ASP A 77 -1.80 0.07 17.80
C ASP A 77 -1.06 -0.74 16.75
N ILE A 78 -0.73 -1.98 17.10
CA ILE A 78 -0.18 -2.98 16.18
C ILE A 78 -0.95 -4.30 16.27
N ILE A 79 -1.04 -5.00 15.13
CA ILE A 79 -1.59 -6.34 15.04
C ILE A 79 -0.56 -7.26 14.38
N LEU A 80 -0.02 -8.19 15.16
CA LEU A 80 0.88 -9.22 14.68
C LEU A 80 0.07 -10.44 14.24
N VAL A 81 0.22 -10.83 12.99
CA VAL A 81 -0.30 -12.08 12.43
C VAL A 81 0.86 -13.04 12.21
N ASP A 82 0.78 -14.21 12.82
CA ASP A 82 1.67 -15.35 12.58
C ASP A 82 0.84 -16.44 11.90
N ASN A 83 1.10 -16.74 10.64
CA ASN A 83 0.36 -17.79 9.91
C ASN A 83 1.01 -19.18 10.01
N GLY A 84 2.06 -19.29 10.84
CA GLY A 84 2.84 -20.51 11.02
C GLY A 84 4.03 -20.66 10.07
N ARG A 85 4.16 -19.81 9.06
CA ARG A 85 5.31 -19.73 8.16
C ARG A 85 5.83 -18.30 8.01
N LEU A 86 4.96 -17.35 7.79
CA LEU A 86 5.31 -15.93 7.76
C LEU A 86 4.60 -15.16 8.89
N LYS A 87 5.18 -14.04 9.28
CA LYS A 87 4.62 -13.10 10.25
C LYS A 87 4.62 -11.72 9.63
N PHE A 88 3.53 -10.97 9.85
CA PHE A 88 3.47 -9.56 9.48
C PHE A 88 2.81 -8.72 10.56
N THR A 89 3.22 -7.46 10.66
CA THR A 89 2.70 -6.51 11.65
C THR A 89 1.95 -5.39 10.96
N VAL A 90 0.64 -5.35 11.14
CA VAL A 90 -0.23 -4.25 10.66
C VAL A 90 -0.25 -3.15 11.70
N CYS A 91 -0.26 -1.89 11.27
CA CYS A 91 -0.35 -0.70 12.13
C CYS A 91 -1.66 0.07 11.86
N PRO A 92 -2.75 -0.21 12.60
CA PRO A 92 -4.02 0.50 12.42
C PRO A 92 -3.93 2.00 12.62
N THR A 93 -3.10 2.45 13.55
CA THR A 93 -2.88 3.88 13.84
C THR A 93 -2.19 4.62 12.69
N ARG A 94 -1.49 3.88 11.81
CA ARG A 94 -0.77 4.41 10.65
C ARG A 94 -1.45 3.98 9.34
N GLY A 95 -2.73 4.34 9.15
CA GLY A 95 -3.48 4.09 7.92
C GLY A 95 -3.54 2.62 7.50
N MET A 96 -3.52 1.69 8.44
CA MET A 96 -3.45 0.25 8.18
C MET A 96 -2.18 -0.18 7.41
N GLY A 97 -1.07 0.56 7.54
CA GLY A 97 0.23 0.19 6.96
C GLY A 97 0.78 -1.12 7.55
N VAL A 98 1.77 -1.71 6.88
CA VAL A 98 2.47 -2.90 7.36
C VAL A 98 3.89 -2.51 7.76
N LEU A 99 4.22 -2.66 9.04
CA LEU A 99 5.54 -2.27 9.57
C LEU A 99 6.64 -3.20 9.07
N SER A 100 6.39 -4.51 9.07
CA SER A 100 7.36 -5.51 8.65
C SER A 100 6.70 -6.84 8.31
N VAL A 101 7.40 -7.66 7.52
CA VAL A 101 7.08 -9.07 7.29
C VAL A 101 8.34 -9.91 7.47
N THR A 102 8.22 -11.07 8.12
CA THR A 102 9.34 -12.02 8.29
C THR A 102 8.92 -13.41 7.85
N MET A 103 9.81 -14.10 7.15
CA MET A 103 9.67 -15.52 6.83
C MET A 103 11.07 -16.14 6.72
N ASP A 104 11.34 -17.14 7.55
CA ASP A 104 12.66 -17.73 7.67
C ASP A 104 13.74 -16.64 7.94
N ASP A 105 14.73 -16.51 7.08
CA ASP A 105 15.77 -15.48 7.14
C ASP A 105 15.52 -14.28 6.20
N VAL A 106 14.31 -14.19 5.61
CA VAL A 106 13.89 -13.04 4.81
C VAL A 106 13.13 -12.05 5.69
N PHE A 107 13.59 -10.81 5.65
CA PHE A 107 12.94 -9.66 6.28
C PHE A 107 12.47 -8.68 5.21
N LEU A 108 11.17 -8.40 5.17
CA LEU A 108 10.61 -7.30 4.39
C LEU A 108 10.44 -6.12 5.33
N GLY A 109 11.23 -5.10 5.09
CA GLY A 109 11.41 -3.91 5.91
C GLY A 109 12.77 -3.30 5.63
N TRP A 110 13.15 -2.31 6.41
CA TRP A 110 14.41 -1.60 6.29
C TRP A 110 14.81 -0.94 7.61
N ASP A 111 16.09 -0.63 7.77
CA ASP A 111 16.60 0.07 8.95
C ASP A 111 16.43 1.59 8.77
N SER A 112 15.22 2.09 9.00
CA SER A 112 14.92 3.52 8.92
C SER A 112 15.67 4.29 10.01
N PRO A 113 16.15 5.52 9.73
CA PRO A 113 16.55 6.47 10.76
C PRO A 113 15.44 6.79 11.77
N VAL A 114 14.16 6.64 11.38
CA VAL A 114 13.00 6.75 12.26
C VAL A 114 12.76 5.41 12.94
N LYS A 115 13.20 5.26 14.19
CA LYS A 115 13.25 3.96 14.89
C LYS A 115 11.92 3.53 15.50
N GLU A 116 11.02 4.46 15.80
CA GLU A 116 9.75 4.21 16.47
C GLU A 116 8.60 4.24 15.45
N ALA A 117 7.57 3.44 15.65
CA ALA A 117 6.30 3.64 14.94
C ALA A 117 5.65 4.93 15.45
N VAL A 118 5.87 6.04 14.74
CA VAL A 118 5.49 7.38 15.23
C VAL A 118 3.98 7.56 15.20
N HIS A 119 3.39 7.98 16.34
CA HIS A 119 1.98 8.31 16.40
C HIS A 119 1.67 9.53 15.50
N PRO A 120 0.63 9.51 14.65
CA PRO A 120 0.31 10.57 13.69
C PRO A 120 0.18 11.99 14.30
N SER A 121 -0.26 12.06 15.56
CA SER A 121 -0.36 13.36 16.27
C SER A 121 0.98 14.08 16.49
N LEU A 122 2.09 13.38 16.34
CA LEU A 122 3.44 13.91 16.47
C LEU A 122 4.10 14.21 15.12
N ILE A 123 3.37 14.02 14.01
CA ILE A 123 3.86 14.27 12.64
C ILE A 123 3.22 15.56 12.12
N ASN A 124 4.05 16.55 11.78
CA ASN A 124 3.60 17.74 11.10
C ASN A 124 3.82 17.62 9.59
N LEU A 125 2.78 17.25 8.85
CA LEU A 125 2.88 17.05 7.40
C LEU A 125 3.37 18.29 6.65
N GLN A 126 3.17 19.51 7.19
CA GLN A 126 3.63 20.77 6.59
C GLN A 126 5.10 21.10 6.89
N SER A 127 5.74 20.31 7.76
CA SER A 127 7.16 20.49 8.09
C SER A 127 8.03 20.49 6.83
N ARG A 128 9.08 21.32 6.81
CA ARG A 128 10.03 21.42 5.67
C ARG A 128 9.37 21.66 4.31
N GLY A 129 8.34 22.49 4.24
CA GLY A 129 7.65 22.77 2.98
C GLY A 129 6.83 21.59 2.44
N GLY A 130 6.18 20.87 3.35
CA GLY A 130 5.31 19.74 3.00
C GLY A 130 5.99 18.37 3.03
N LEU A 131 7.23 18.25 3.53
CA LEU A 131 7.98 17.00 3.62
C LEU A 131 7.77 16.24 4.94
N GLY A 132 6.88 16.70 5.82
CA GLY A 132 6.72 16.15 7.17
C GLY A 132 6.31 14.69 7.23
N TRP A 133 5.80 14.11 6.16
CA TRP A 133 5.49 12.69 6.06
C TRP A 133 6.71 11.80 6.41
N ILE A 134 7.94 12.23 6.03
CA ILE A 134 9.16 11.48 6.33
C ILE A 134 9.53 11.44 7.81
N GLU A 135 8.92 12.27 8.68
CA GLU A 135 9.13 12.21 10.14
C GLU A 135 8.60 10.92 10.77
N GLY A 136 7.69 10.21 10.07
CA GLY A 136 7.15 8.91 10.48
C GLY A 136 7.54 7.74 9.60
N PHE A 137 8.35 7.95 8.57
CA PHE A 137 8.59 6.95 7.53
C PHE A 137 9.52 5.81 7.98
N ASN A 138 8.93 4.66 8.28
CA ASN A 138 9.66 3.45 8.65
C ASN A 138 8.92 2.14 8.33
N GLU A 139 7.74 2.22 7.75
CA GLU A 139 6.96 1.03 7.38
C GLU A 139 7.62 0.27 6.21
N TRP A 140 7.45 -1.06 6.21
CA TRP A 140 7.73 -1.85 5.02
C TRP A 140 6.79 -1.48 3.88
N MET A 141 5.48 -1.41 4.14
CA MET A 141 4.50 -1.00 3.13
C MET A 141 3.57 0.06 3.71
N VAL A 142 3.57 1.22 3.07
CA VAL A 142 2.74 2.37 3.43
C VAL A 142 1.97 2.84 2.20
N ARG A 143 0.73 3.28 2.41
CA ARG A 143 -0.06 3.88 1.33
C ARG A 143 0.19 5.36 1.24
N CYS A 144 0.36 5.86 0.03
CA CYS A 144 0.38 7.28 -0.29
C CYS A 144 -0.96 7.63 -0.93
N GLY A 145 -1.68 8.60 -0.43
CA GLY A 145 -3.03 8.95 -0.88
C GLY A 145 -3.79 9.75 0.19
N LEU A 146 -5.10 9.88 0.05
CA LEU A 146 -5.99 9.57 -1.09
C LEU A 146 -6.23 10.80 -1.96
N GLU A 147 -6.35 12.00 -1.35
CA GLU A 147 -6.51 13.25 -2.09
C GLU A 147 -5.31 13.52 -3.03
N SER A 148 -4.09 13.19 -2.57
CA SER A 148 -2.86 13.27 -3.35
C SER A 148 -1.86 12.22 -2.87
N ALA A 149 -0.99 11.72 -3.76
CA ALA A 149 -0.04 10.66 -3.42
C ALA A 149 1.42 11.00 -3.72
N GLY A 150 1.70 12.12 -4.39
CA GLY A 150 3.05 12.43 -4.87
C GLY A 150 3.76 13.55 -4.11
N HIS A 151 4.62 14.25 -4.83
CA HIS A 151 5.45 15.34 -4.31
C HIS A 151 4.62 16.53 -3.79
N PRO A 152 5.12 17.25 -2.77
CA PRO A 152 4.46 18.44 -2.24
C PRO A 152 4.43 19.57 -3.27
N GLY A 153 3.61 20.57 -3.01
CA GLY A 153 3.53 21.80 -3.81
C GLY A 153 2.11 22.29 -4.00
N VAL A 154 1.99 23.39 -4.72
CA VAL A 154 0.71 24.08 -4.91
C VAL A 154 -0.16 23.35 -5.93
N ASP A 155 -1.44 23.20 -5.59
CA ASP A 155 -2.49 22.80 -6.52
C ASP A 155 -3.67 23.80 -6.46
N LYS A 156 -4.58 23.75 -7.43
CA LYS A 156 -5.76 24.60 -7.53
C LYS A 156 -7.03 23.82 -7.27
N PHE A 157 -8.00 24.46 -6.66
CA PHE A 157 -9.33 23.91 -6.42
C PHE A 157 -10.38 25.03 -6.44
N ILE A 158 -11.66 24.67 -6.56
CA ILE A 158 -12.76 25.59 -6.38
C ILE A 158 -13.19 25.59 -4.92
N ASN A 159 -13.16 26.73 -4.26
CA ASN A 159 -13.50 26.86 -2.86
C ASN A 159 -15.03 26.84 -2.65
N ASN A 160 -15.46 26.92 -1.38
CA ASN A 160 -16.86 26.88 -0.96
C ASN A 160 -17.72 28.09 -1.37
N VAL A 161 -17.12 29.13 -1.93
CA VAL A 161 -17.84 30.31 -2.47
C VAL A 161 -17.78 30.37 -4.00
N GLY A 162 -17.19 29.34 -4.63
CA GLY A 162 -17.14 29.22 -6.09
C GLY A 162 -15.93 29.85 -6.76
N ASP A 163 -14.98 30.36 -6.00
CA ASP A 163 -13.76 31.00 -6.52
C ASP A 163 -12.63 29.99 -6.68
N GLU A 164 -11.76 30.23 -7.67
CA GLU A 164 -10.48 29.51 -7.76
C GLU A 164 -9.58 29.88 -6.59
N ALA A 165 -9.11 28.87 -5.87
CA ALA A 165 -8.20 29.01 -4.74
C ALA A 165 -7.02 28.05 -4.91
N THR A 166 -5.99 28.22 -4.08
CA THR A 166 -4.82 27.35 -4.05
C THR A 166 -4.75 26.60 -2.72
N MET A 167 -4.21 25.36 -2.78
CA MET A 167 -3.86 24.58 -1.61
C MET A 167 -2.43 24.09 -1.72
N GLU A 168 -1.78 23.86 -0.58
CA GLU A 168 -0.49 23.20 -0.52
C GLU A 168 -0.70 21.71 -0.24
N LEU A 169 -0.28 20.87 -1.18
CA LEU A 169 -0.24 19.42 -1.02
C LEU A 169 1.04 19.03 -0.30
N THR A 170 0.95 18.03 0.57
CA THR A 170 2.10 17.47 1.28
C THR A 170 2.59 16.20 0.59
N LEU A 171 3.84 15.82 0.85
CA LEU A 171 4.43 14.58 0.35
C LEU A 171 3.53 13.39 0.71
N HIS A 172 3.20 12.58 -0.29
CA HIS A 172 2.46 11.32 -0.18
C HIS A 172 1.06 11.41 0.46
N GLY A 173 0.52 12.62 0.62
CA GLY A 173 -0.83 12.83 1.15
C GLY A 173 -0.98 12.49 2.64
N LYS A 174 -2.19 12.11 3.05
CA LYS A 174 -2.56 12.03 4.47
C LYS A 174 -2.87 10.62 4.95
N ILE A 175 -3.26 9.69 4.06
CA ILE A 175 -3.86 8.40 4.44
C ILE A 175 -3.00 7.58 5.40
N ALA A 176 -1.67 7.61 5.27
CA ALA A 176 -0.74 6.94 6.16
C ALA A 176 -0.73 7.49 7.59
N ASN A 177 -1.26 8.70 7.79
CA ASN A 177 -1.26 9.41 9.07
C ASN A 177 -2.68 9.61 9.63
N ILE A 178 -3.63 8.79 9.20
CA ILE A 178 -5.00 8.75 9.71
C ILE A 178 -5.22 7.41 10.40
N PRO A 179 -5.51 7.39 11.71
CA PRO A 179 -5.85 6.16 12.41
C PRO A 179 -7.13 5.53 11.86
N ALA A 180 -7.17 4.19 11.81
CA ALA A 180 -8.35 3.47 11.38
C ALA A 180 -9.51 3.68 12.35
N SER A 181 -10.69 4.00 11.83
CA SER A 181 -11.94 4.21 12.58
C SER A 181 -12.65 2.89 12.93
N GLU A 182 -12.39 1.84 12.17
CA GLU A 182 -12.83 0.48 12.43
C GLU A 182 -11.70 -0.50 12.16
N VAL A 183 -11.56 -1.51 13.04
CA VAL A 183 -10.59 -2.59 12.90
C VAL A 183 -11.21 -3.90 13.37
N GLU A 184 -11.16 -4.92 12.52
CA GLU A 184 -11.63 -6.25 12.86
C GLU A 184 -10.68 -7.36 12.40
N VAL A 185 -10.70 -8.46 13.13
CA VAL A 185 -10.10 -9.73 12.73
C VAL A 185 -11.20 -10.67 12.27
N VAL A 186 -11.06 -11.23 11.08
CA VAL A 186 -12.02 -12.19 10.50
C VAL A 186 -11.30 -13.46 10.12
N ILE A 187 -11.78 -14.61 10.58
CA ILE A 187 -11.14 -15.91 10.33
C ILE A 187 -12.20 -16.91 9.84
N ASP A 188 -11.92 -17.57 8.72
CA ASP A 188 -12.80 -18.60 8.18
C ASP A 188 -12.77 -19.85 9.05
N PRO A 189 -13.93 -20.39 9.45
CA PRO A 189 -14.00 -21.61 10.26
C PRO A 189 -13.66 -22.87 9.49
N GLU A 190 -13.76 -22.82 8.16
CA GLU A 190 -13.44 -23.94 7.28
C GLU A 190 -12.05 -23.77 6.64
N PRO A 191 -11.35 -24.88 6.32
CA PRO A 191 -10.08 -24.81 5.59
C PRO A 191 -10.23 -24.02 4.28
N PRO A 192 -9.23 -23.20 3.94
CA PRO A 192 -7.88 -23.10 4.52
C PRO A 192 -7.76 -22.15 5.72
N HIS A 193 -8.84 -21.80 6.42
CA HIS A 193 -8.83 -20.92 7.59
C HIS A 193 -8.19 -19.55 7.32
N ARG A 194 -8.62 -18.88 6.26
CA ARG A 194 -8.06 -17.56 5.88
C ARG A 194 -8.20 -16.58 7.03
N ILE A 195 -7.09 -15.95 7.38
CA ILE A 195 -6.98 -14.90 8.40
C ILE A 195 -7.01 -13.56 7.66
N ARG A 196 -7.90 -12.65 8.10
CA ARG A 196 -8.06 -11.30 7.53
C ARG A 196 -7.97 -10.27 8.64
N ILE A 197 -7.18 -9.24 8.42
CA ILE A 197 -7.19 -8.01 9.20
C ILE A 197 -7.86 -6.96 8.33
N ARG A 198 -8.99 -6.46 8.77
CA ARG A 198 -9.78 -5.43 8.07
C ARG A 198 -9.73 -4.13 8.83
N GLY A 199 -9.74 -3.02 8.11
CA GLY A 199 -9.82 -1.70 8.69
C GLY A 199 -10.47 -0.69 7.76
N ARG A 200 -10.98 0.39 8.36
CA ARG A 200 -11.53 1.54 7.63
C ARG A 200 -10.76 2.79 8.02
N VAL A 201 -10.34 3.56 7.02
CA VAL A 201 -9.66 4.84 7.20
C VAL A 201 -10.42 5.91 6.43
N ASP A 202 -10.78 7.00 7.11
CA ASP A 202 -11.64 8.05 6.58
C ASP A 202 -10.84 9.33 6.33
N GLU A 203 -10.59 9.68 5.07
CA GLU A 203 -10.02 10.96 4.67
C GLU A 203 -11.15 11.91 4.27
N ARG A 204 -11.75 12.56 5.28
CA ARG A 204 -12.94 13.39 5.09
C ARG A 204 -12.76 14.77 5.70
N MET A 205 -13.23 15.79 4.99
CA MET A 205 -13.32 17.15 5.52
C MET A 205 -14.58 17.87 5.01
N PHE A 206 -15.01 18.93 5.69
CA PHE A 206 -16.28 19.61 5.43
C PHE A 206 -16.35 20.18 4.00
N TYR A 207 -15.41 21.05 3.63
CA TYR A 207 -15.28 21.56 2.26
C TYR A 207 -14.07 20.95 1.57
N GLY A 208 -14.16 19.66 1.20
CA GLY A 208 -13.07 18.92 0.55
C GLY A 208 -13.43 17.45 0.37
N PRO A 209 -12.44 16.59 0.22
CA PRO A 209 -12.66 15.19 -0.06
C PRO A 209 -13.48 14.50 1.04
N LYS A 210 -14.28 13.53 0.62
CA LYS A 210 -15.02 12.61 1.49
C LYS A 210 -14.73 11.20 1.01
N LEU A 211 -13.45 10.85 1.07
CA LEU A 211 -12.94 9.56 0.67
C LEU A 211 -12.84 8.62 1.88
N GLU A 212 -13.16 7.38 1.67
CA GLU A 212 -13.03 6.28 2.63
C GLU A 212 -12.22 5.18 1.99
N MET A 213 -11.29 4.60 2.72
CA MET A 213 -10.58 3.40 2.32
C MET A 213 -10.93 2.27 3.27
N GLN A 214 -11.50 1.20 2.72
CA GLN A 214 -11.61 -0.07 3.41
C GLN A 214 -10.49 -0.98 2.94
N THR A 215 -9.76 -1.58 3.86
CA THR A 215 -8.62 -2.44 3.58
C THR A 215 -8.81 -3.83 4.16
N GLU A 216 -8.31 -4.84 3.46
CA GLU A 216 -8.17 -6.21 3.94
C GLU A 216 -6.75 -6.69 3.68
N ILE A 217 -6.05 -7.10 4.74
CA ILE A 217 -4.76 -7.79 4.65
C ILE A 217 -5.00 -9.23 5.07
N SER A 218 -4.76 -10.18 4.17
CA SER A 218 -5.14 -11.57 4.39
C SER A 218 -4.06 -12.57 4.02
N THR A 219 -4.03 -13.68 4.76
CA THR A 219 -3.13 -14.81 4.51
C THR A 219 -3.84 -16.13 4.82
N VAL A 220 -3.21 -17.23 4.41
CA VAL A 220 -3.65 -18.58 4.73
C VAL A 220 -2.58 -19.24 5.60
N PRO A 221 -2.95 -19.98 6.66
CA PRO A 221 -2.00 -20.72 7.49
C PRO A 221 -1.03 -21.57 6.68
N GLY A 222 0.27 -21.44 6.98
CA GLY A 222 1.36 -22.14 6.29
C GLY A 222 1.74 -21.60 4.92
N SER A 223 1.09 -20.54 4.43
CA SER A 223 1.42 -19.90 3.15
C SER A 223 2.68 -19.05 3.25
N ASN A 224 3.42 -18.93 2.15
CA ASN A 224 4.50 -17.95 1.96
C ASN A 224 4.00 -16.65 1.32
N SER A 225 2.70 -16.44 1.26
CA SER A 225 2.07 -15.31 0.59
C SER A 225 0.98 -14.66 1.46
N PHE A 226 0.72 -13.40 1.17
CA PHE A 226 -0.39 -12.65 1.72
C PHE A 226 -0.90 -11.66 0.66
N ARG A 227 -2.14 -11.24 0.81
CA ARG A 227 -2.83 -10.30 -0.08
C ARG A 227 -3.16 -9.04 0.67
N LEU A 228 -2.97 -7.91 0.02
CA LEU A 228 -3.47 -6.61 0.42
C LEU A 228 -4.50 -6.18 -0.61
N ALA A 229 -5.70 -5.81 -0.15
CA ALA A 229 -6.78 -5.35 -1.00
C ALA A 229 -7.44 -4.13 -0.37
N ASP A 230 -7.64 -3.08 -1.18
CA ASP A 230 -8.28 -1.84 -0.76
C ASP A 230 -9.48 -1.53 -1.64
N VAL A 231 -10.51 -0.96 -1.02
CA VAL A 231 -11.67 -0.37 -1.70
C VAL A 231 -11.76 1.08 -1.26
N ILE A 232 -11.63 2.01 -2.22
CA ILE A 232 -11.75 3.45 -2.00
C ILE A 232 -13.15 3.86 -2.43
N ALA A 233 -13.91 4.50 -1.54
CA ALA A 233 -15.27 4.98 -1.80
C ALA A 233 -15.34 6.51 -1.78
N ASN A 234 -16.10 7.08 -2.71
CA ASN A 234 -16.46 8.50 -2.70
C ASN A 234 -17.83 8.70 -2.05
N HIS A 235 -17.86 9.33 -0.89
CA HIS A 235 -19.06 9.69 -0.14
C HIS A 235 -19.51 11.15 -0.35
N SER A 236 -18.88 11.89 -1.28
CA SER A 236 -19.32 13.24 -1.63
C SER A 236 -20.48 13.20 -2.62
N ALA A 237 -21.18 14.34 -2.75
CA ALA A 237 -22.22 14.53 -3.77
C ALA A 237 -21.64 14.77 -5.17
N ASP A 238 -20.34 15.07 -5.27
CA ASP A 238 -19.63 15.41 -6.49
C ASP A 238 -18.59 14.36 -6.85
N GLU A 239 -18.18 14.34 -8.13
CA GLU A 239 -17.02 13.56 -8.58
C GLU A 239 -15.76 13.99 -7.85
N GLN A 240 -14.99 13.02 -7.33
CA GLN A 240 -13.80 13.26 -6.55
C GLN A 240 -12.55 12.70 -7.27
N GLU A 241 -11.53 13.52 -7.42
CA GLU A 241 -10.19 13.02 -7.77
C GLU A 241 -9.59 12.26 -6.60
N PHE A 242 -8.85 11.19 -6.91
CA PHE A 242 -8.07 10.46 -5.92
C PHE A 242 -6.77 9.92 -6.54
N GLN A 243 -5.82 9.59 -5.69
CA GLN A 243 -4.59 8.90 -6.07
C GLN A 243 -4.23 7.88 -5.00
N ILE A 244 -3.62 6.76 -5.40
CA ILE A 244 -3.02 5.82 -4.47
C ILE A 244 -1.71 5.26 -5.03
N ILE A 245 -0.68 5.20 -4.17
CA ILE A 245 0.59 4.52 -4.41
C ILE A 245 0.85 3.60 -3.22
N TYR A 246 1.21 2.36 -3.49
CA TYR A 246 1.61 1.36 -2.49
C TYR A 246 3.13 1.35 -2.37
N HIS A 247 3.65 2.09 -1.42
CA HIS A 247 5.09 2.32 -1.24
C HIS A 247 5.70 1.17 -0.43
N ALA A 248 6.10 0.09 -1.10
CA ALA A 248 6.71 -1.08 -0.47
C ALA A 248 8.24 -0.92 -0.42
N ASN A 249 8.81 -0.94 0.79
CA ASN A 249 10.18 -0.54 1.11
C ASN A 249 11.05 -1.72 1.50
N PHE A 250 12.17 -1.89 0.85
CA PHE A 250 13.04 -3.05 1.06
C PHE A 250 14.46 -2.62 1.39
N GLY A 251 14.96 -3.13 2.50
CA GLY A 251 16.36 -3.12 2.91
C GLY A 251 16.97 -4.52 2.84
N PRO A 252 18.12 -4.74 3.51
CA PRO A 252 18.68 -6.07 3.65
C PRO A 252 17.71 -7.05 4.33
N PRO A 253 17.72 -8.37 3.98
CA PRO A 253 18.69 -9.06 3.12
C PRO A 253 18.34 -9.05 1.63
N LEU A 254 17.18 -8.52 1.21
CA LEU A 254 16.82 -8.49 -0.20
C LEU A 254 17.56 -7.41 -0.98
N LEU A 255 17.80 -6.25 -0.34
CA LEU A 255 18.59 -5.17 -0.92
C LEU A 255 20.03 -5.29 -0.46
N GLU A 256 20.92 -5.54 -1.39
CA GLU A 256 22.38 -5.55 -1.23
C GLU A 256 23.04 -5.12 -2.54
N GLU A 257 24.37 -4.97 -2.58
CA GLU A 257 25.10 -4.73 -3.83
C GLU A 257 24.86 -5.87 -4.83
N ALA A 258 24.49 -5.50 -6.07
CA ALA A 258 24.09 -6.40 -7.15
C ALA A 258 22.74 -7.13 -6.96
N SER A 259 21.91 -6.71 -6.02
CA SER A 259 20.48 -7.03 -6.05
C SER A 259 19.84 -6.47 -7.31
N THR A 260 18.73 -7.04 -7.74
CA THR A 260 18.07 -6.60 -8.98
C THR A 260 16.56 -6.50 -8.84
N PHE A 261 16.02 -5.44 -9.41
CA PHE A 261 14.62 -5.39 -9.82
C PHE A 261 14.42 -6.29 -11.04
N ALA A 262 13.35 -7.06 -11.09
CA ALA A 262 12.94 -7.83 -12.26
C ALA A 262 11.44 -7.64 -12.48
N GLY A 263 11.03 -7.48 -13.73
CA GLY A 263 9.62 -7.32 -14.11
C GLY A 263 9.50 -7.37 -15.63
N ALA A 264 8.36 -7.82 -16.13
CA ALA A 264 8.04 -7.60 -17.52
C ALA A 264 7.63 -6.14 -17.69
N VAL A 265 8.35 -5.41 -18.55
CA VAL A 265 8.28 -3.95 -18.66
C VAL A 265 7.97 -3.55 -20.10
N GLU A 266 7.00 -2.66 -20.27
CA GLU A 266 6.68 -2.02 -21.54
C GLU A 266 7.54 -0.76 -21.76
N ARG A 267 7.66 0.10 -20.71
CA ARG A 267 8.38 1.38 -20.78
C ARG A 267 9.04 1.73 -19.45
N VAL A 268 10.22 2.34 -19.54
CA VAL A 268 10.93 2.94 -18.40
C VAL A 268 11.28 4.38 -18.77
N THR A 269 10.95 5.32 -17.88
CA THR A 269 11.24 6.74 -18.03
C THR A 269 11.96 7.22 -16.76
N PRO A 270 13.10 7.91 -16.83
CA PRO A 270 13.73 8.49 -15.65
C PRO A 270 12.84 9.63 -15.09
N PHE A 271 12.75 9.73 -13.77
CA PHE A 271 11.92 10.75 -13.13
C PHE A 271 12.47 12.18 -13.31
N ASN A 272 13.79 12.30 -13.38
CA ASN A 272 14.51 13.56 -13.53
C ASN A 272 15.85 13.34 -14.25
N GLU A 273 16.54 14.44 -14.58
CA GLU A 273 17.85 14.43 -15.27
C GLU A 273 18.96 13.70 -14.47
N HIS A 274 18.83 13.62 -13.13
CA HIS A 274 19.77 12.88 -12.31
C HIS A 274 19.61 11.38 -12.52
N ALA A 275 18.38 10.87 -12.49
CA ALA A 275 18.08 9.47 -12.74
C ALA A 275 18.43 9.05 -14.18
N ALA A 276 18.30 9.95 -15.16
CA ALA A 276 18.67 9.70 -16.56
C ALA A 276 20.14 9.30 -16.73
N LYS A 277 21.04 9.77 -15.87
CA LYS A 277 22.50 9.47 -15.96
C LYS A 277 22.82 8.00 -15.70
N ASP A 278 22.03 7.32 -14.89
CA ASP A 278 22.21 5.90 -14.52
C ASP A 278 21.13 4.98 -15.14
N LEU A 279 20.44 5.46 -16.16
CA LEU A 279 19.28 4.77 -16.77
C LEU A 279 19.62 3.36 -17.28
N ALA A 280 20.82 3.13 -17.79
CA ALA A 280 21.28 1.80 -18.23
C ALA A 280 21.30 0.77 -17.07
N PHE A 281 21.38 1.21 -15.84
CA PHE A 281 21.47 0.39 -14.62
C PHE A 281 20.24 0.56 -13.71
N TYR A 282 19.09 1.00 -14.27
CA TYR A 282 17.90 1.26 -13.48
C TYR A 282 17.48 0.04 -12.64
N ALA A 283 17.65 -1.16 -13.17
CA ALA A 283 17.22 -2.41 -12.52
C ALA A 283 18.26 -3.01 -11.54
N GLU A 284 19.47 -2.45 -11.46
CA GLU A 284 20.56 -2.95 -10.60
C GLU A 284 20.79 -2.05 -9.41
N TYR A 285 21.16 -2.62 -8.26
CA TYR A 285 21.43 -1.86 -7.05
C TYR A 285 22.90 -1.83 -6.71
N LYS A 286 23.35 -0.66 -6.27
CA LYS A 286 24.69 -0.45 -5.70
C LYS A 286 24.67 -0.80 -4.20
N GLY A 287 25.83 -1.10 -3.63
CA GLY A 287 26.00 -1.17 -2.18
C GLY A 287 25.79 0.20 -1.51
N PRO A 288 25.79 0.25 -0.15
CA PRO A 288 25.65 1.51 0.56
C PRO A 288 26.72 2.53 0.20
N GLN A 289 26.33 3.73 -0.18
CA GLN A 289 27.22 4.79 -0.63
C GLN A 289 26.87 6.12 0.02
N LEU A 290 27.74 6.64 0.89
CA LEU A 290 27.51 7.94 1.53
C LEU A 290 27.33 9.06 0.48
N GLY A 291 26.28 9.85 0.67
CA GLY A 291 25.95 10.97 -0.20
C GLY A 291 25.26 10.55 -1.51
N PHE A 292 24.75 9.33 -1.60
CA PHE A 292 23.94 8.90 -2.72
C PHE A 292 22.72 9.82 -2.87
N ILE A 293 22.52 10.33 -4.07
CA ILE A 293 21.33 11.09 -4.43
C ILE A 293 20.30 10.11 -4.99
N GLU A 294 19.10 10.12 -4.44
CA GLU A 294 18.03 9.21 -4.85
C GLU A 294 17.77 9.20 -6.36
N GLN A 295 17.45 8.05 -6.87
CA GLN A 295 17.08 7.85 -8.26
C GLN A 295 15.69 7.24 -8.32
N VAL A 296 14.84 7.78 -9.20
CA VAL A 296 13.48 7.33 -9.40
C VAL A 296 13.24 7.02 -10.87
N TYR A 297 12.62 5.87 -11.13
CA TYR A 297 12.27 5.42 -12.48
C TYR A 297 10.77 5.12 -12.54
N CYS A 298 10.13 5.71 -13.55
CA CYS A 298 8.72 5.55 -13.86
C CYS A 298 8.53 4.37 -14.82
N ILE A 299 7.88 3.32 -14.37
CA ILE A 299 7.77 2.06 -15.11
C ILE A 299 6.30 1.82 -15.50
N ARG A 300 6.07 1.48 -16.77
CA ARG A 300 4.82 0.86 -17.22
C ARG A 300 5.05 -0.64 -17.32
N PRO A 301 4.43 -1.45 -16.43
CA PRO A 301 4.58 -2.88 -16.48
C PRO A 301 3.85 -3.47 -17.68
N LYS A 302 4.40 -4.55 -18.25
CA LYS A 302 3.76 -5.34 -19.29
C LYS A 302 2.90 -6.42 -18.60
N PRO A 303 1.57 -6.45 -18.84
CA PRO A 303 0.70 -7.43 -18.20
C PRO A 303 0.79 -8.82 -18.84
N ASP A 304 0.34 -9.83 -18.08
CA ASP A 304 0.02 -11.16 -18.58
C ASP A 304 -1.32 -11.17 -19.33
N ALA A 305 -1.75 -12.36 -19.81
CA ALA A 305 -3.00 -12.54 -20.54
C ALA A 305 -4.25 -12.21 -19.70
N GLU A 306 -4.14 -12.28 -18.37
CA GLU A 306 -5.19 -11.92 -17.43
C GLU A 306 -5.12 -10.45 -16.99
N GLY A 307 -4.26 -9.64 -17.59
CA GLY A 307 -4.09 -8.22 -17.30
C GLY A 307 -3.32 -7.93 -16.01
N ARG A 308 -2.49 -8.86 -15.51
CA ARG A 308 -1.74 -8.72 -14.27
C ARG A 308 -0.27 -8.45 -14.53
N ALA A 309 0.29 -7.49 -13.82
CA ALA A 309 1.73 -7.29 -13.74
C ALA A 309 2.38 -8.27 -12.77
N LEU A 310 3.62 -8.63 -13.04
CA LEU A 310 4.50 -9.40 -12.15
C LEU A 310 5.84 -8.67 -12.05
N ILE A 311 6.19 -8.22 -10.85
CA ILE A 311 7.48 -7.64 -10.53
C ILE A 311 8.12 -8.35 -9.35
N MET A 312 9.44 -8.26 -9.20
CA MET A 312 10.21 -8.95 -8.18
C MET A 312 11.46 -8.15 -7.79
N LEU A 313 11.75 -8.10 -6.51
CA LEU A 313 13.08 -7.77 -5.99
C LEU A 313 13.77 -9.07 -5.59
N ARG A 314 14.99 -9.30 -6.07
CA ARG A 314 15.78 -10.47 -5.70
C ARG A 314 17.19 -10.07 -5.27
N ASN A 315 17.73 -10.80 -4.31
CA ASN A 315 19.09 -10.60 -3.81
C ASN A 315 20.14 -11.02 -4.86
N LYS A 316 21.41 -10.70 -4.59
CA LYS A 316 22.57 -11.02 -5.45
C LYS A 316 22.71 -12.53 -5.72
N ALA A 317 22.54 -13.36 -4.70
CA ALA A 317 22.66 -14.80 -4.82
C ALA A 317 21.53 -15.46 -5.60
N ARG A 318 20.41 -14.72 -5.82
CA ARG A 318 19.19 -15.21 -6.48
C ARG A 318 18.57 -16.43 -5.79
N ASP A 319 18.67 -16.46 -4.47
CA ASP A 319 18.08 -17.50 -3.62
C ASP A 319 17.01 -16.93 -2.68
N LYS A 320 16.85 -15.60 -2.63
CA LYS A 320 15.81 -14.88 -1.90
C LYS A 320 15.18 -13.81 -2.77
N ALA A 321 13.88 -13.71 -2.70
CA ALA A 321 13.14 -12.68 -3.41
C ALA A 321 11.77 -12.42 -2.78
N VAL A 322 11.17 -11.29 -3.15
CA VAL A 322 9.74 -11.02 -3.02
C VAL A 322 9.17 -10.71 -4.38
N SER A 323 8.06 -11.33 -4.75
CA SER A 323 7.30 -10.99 -5.95
C SER A 323 5.98 -10.32 -5.59
N MET A 324 5.55 -9.42 -6.47
CA MET A 324 4.29 -8.68 -6.38
C MET A 324 3.49 -8.91 -7.66
N VAL A 325 2.22 -9.31 -7.51
CA VAL A 325 1.28 -9.51 -8.62
C VAL A 325 0.08 -8.60 -8.40
N PHE A 326 -0.29 -7.82 -9.42
CA PHE A 326 -1.41 -6.88 -9.34
C PHE A 326 -2.03 -6.62 -10.72
N PRO A 327 -3.35 -6.29 -10.81
CA PRO A 327 -4.00 -5.92 -12.06
C PRO A 327 -3.53 -4.55 -12.56
N VAL A 328 -3.10 -4.46 -13.83
CA VAL A 328 -2.70 -3.16 -14.42
C VAL A 328 -3.89 -2.24 -14.71
N SER A 329 -5.10 -2.77 -14.74
CA SER A 329 -6.32 -1.95 -14.82
C SER A 329 -6.56 -1.13 -13.54
N GLU A 330 -6.02 -1.60 -12.41
CA GLU A 330 -6.12 -0.94 -11.09
C GLU A 330 -4.85 -0.15 -10.78
N LEU A 331 -3.69 -0.73 -11.05
CA LEU A 331 -2.39 -0.14 -10.74
C LEU A 331 -1.52 -0.14 -12.01
N PRO A 332 -1.75 0.81 -12.94
CA PRO A 332 -1.11 0.81 -14.26
C PRO A 332 0.37 1.23 -14.26
N PHE A 333 0.88 1.73 -13.12
CA PHE A 333 2.21 2.30 -13.02
C PHE A 333 2.97 1.69 -11.84
N VAL A 334 4.31 1.65 -11.96
CA VAL A 334 5.23 1.29 -10.89
C VAL A 334 6.30 2.36 -10.79
N THR A 335 6.45 2.92 -9.61
CA THR A 335 7.62 3.73 -9.28
C THR A 335 8.70 2.82 -8.72
N LEU A 336 9.87 2.86 -9.28
CA LEU A 336 11.08 2.24 -8.73
C LEU A 336 11.93 3.35 -8.11
N TRP A 337 11.87 3.46 -6.78
CA TRP A 337 12.65 4.42 -6.00
C TRP A 337 13.90 3.74 -5.44
N LYS A 338 15.05 4.37 -5.59
CA LYS A 338 16.36 3.86 -5.13
C LYS A 338 17.02 4.89 -4.22
N ASN A 339 17.27 4.51 -2.98
CA ASN A 339 18.06 5.27 -2.03
C ASN A 339 19.16 4.37 -1.44
N THR A 340 20.20 4.09 -2.24
CA THR A 340 21.36 3.29 -1.81
C THR A 340 22.37 4.14 -1.04
N ASN A 341 21.91 5.01 -0.15
CA ASN A 341 22.74 5.83 0.73
C ASN A 341 23.40 4.96 1.82
N ALA A 342 24.24 5.55 2.67
CA ALA A 342 24.83 4.85 3.80
C ALA A 342 23.74 4.22 4.70
N VAL A 343 24.07 3.13 5.38
CA VAL A 343 23.08 2.36 6.16
C VAL A 343 22.38 3.23 7.21
N ASN A 344 23.11 4.09 7.91
CA ASN A 344 22.56 5.02 8.90
C ASN A 344 21.71 6.16 8.32
N GLU A 345 21.78 6.37 7.00
CA GLU A 345 20.96 7.35 6.25
C GLU A 345 19.75 6.67 5.57
N GLY A 346 19.56 5.38 5.82
CA GLY A 346 18.46 4.60 5.26
C GLY A 346 18.80 3.98 3.91
N TYR A 347 19.53 2.85 3.91
CA TYR A 347 19.78 2.04 2.72
C TYR A 347 18.51 1.26 2.36
N VAL A 348 17.78 1.73 1.34
CA VAL A 348 16.42 1.26 1.03
C VAL A 348 16.08 1.45 -0.46
N THR A 349 15.15 0.62 -0.95
CA THR A 349 14.49 0.81 -2.25
C THR A 349 12.99 0.66 -2.11
N GLY A 350 12.21 1.38 -2.92
CA GLY A 350 10.76 1.26 -3.04
C GLY A 350 10.36 0.58 -4.36
N LEU A 351 9.45 -0.39 -4.29
CA LEU A 351 8.71 -0.91 -5.42
C LEU A 351 7.25 -0.50 -5.22
N GLU A 352 6.76 0.41 -6.06
CA GLU A 352 5.57 1.19 -5.74
C GLU A 352 4.51 1.14 -6.85
N PRO A 353 3.69 0.09 -6.90
CA PRO A 353 2.50 0.10 -7.76
C PRO A 353 1.54 1.23 -7.39
N GLY A 354 0.95 1.89 -8.38
CA GLY A 354 0.05 3.01 -8.12
C GLY A 354 -0.83 3.41 -9.30
N THR A 355 -1.75 4.33 -9.04
CA THR A 355 -2.62 4.95 -10.06
C THR A 355 -1.89 6.01 -10.89
N GLY A 356 -0.73 6.44 -10.47
CA GLY A 356 0.14 7.43 -11.11
C GLY A 356 1.57 7.34 -10.59
N PHE A 357 2.40 8.29 -10.98
CA PHE A 357 3.77 8.45 -10.48
C PHE A 357 3.82 9.49 -9.35
N PRO A 358 4.92 9.57 -8.56
CA PRO A 358 4.99 10.44 -7.39
C PRO A 358 5.22 11.92 -7.72
N ASN A 359 4.73 12.41 -8.85
CA ASN A 359 4.72 13.84 -9.13
C ASN A 359 3.65 14.56 -8.30
N ASN A 360 3.76 15.89 -8.20
CA ASN A 360 2.66 16.70 -7.69
C ASN A 360 1.36 16.40 -8.48
N ARG A 361 0.20 16.34 -7.81
CA ARG A 361 -1.09 16.00 -8.42
C ARG A 361 -1.41 16.82 -9.67
N ARG A 362 -1.04 18.10 -9.71
CA ARG A 362 -1.22 18.97 -10.90
C ARG A 362 -0.51 18.41 -12.12
N ILE A 363 0.70 17.86 -11.96
CA ILE A 363 1.47 17.23 -13.02
C ILE A 363 0.80 15.92 -13.45
N GLU A 364 0.44 15.08 -12.50
CA GLU A 364 -0.25 13.82 -12.80
C GLU A 364 -1.59 14.05 -13.51
N ARG A 365 -2.33 15.11 -13.14
CA ARG A 365 -3.56 15.52 -13.83
C ARG A 365 -3.30 15.93 -15.30
N LYS A 366 -2.20 16.66 -15.57
CA LYS A 366 -1.78 17.01 -16.93
C LYS A 366 -1.56 15.78 -17.81
N PHE A 367 -1.03 14.71 -17.24
CA PHE A 367 -0.78 13.44 -17.92
C PHE A 367 -1.96 12.45 -17.90
N GLY A 368 -3.12 12.84 -17.34
CA GLY A 368 -4.31 11.98 -17.26
C GLY A 368 -4.17 10.82 -16.27
N ARG A 369 -3.29 10.95 -15.26
CA ARG A 369 -3.00 9.92 -14.25
C ARG A 369 -3.62 10.20 -12.88
N VAL A 370 -4.64 11.03 -12.82
CA VAL A 370 -5.45 11.26 -11.62
C VAL A 370 -6.85 10.70 -11.88
N PRO A 371 -7.16 9.50 -11.38
CA PRO A 371 -8.49 8.93 -11.54
C PRO A 371 -9.55 9.78 -10.86
N LYS A 372 -10.76 9.70 -11.40
CA LYS A 372 -11.94 10.36 -10.88
C LYS A 372 -12.98 9.33 -10.47
N LEU A 373 -13.55 9.53 -9.30
CA LEU A 373 -14.53 8.63 -8.71
C LEU A 373 -15.88 9.36 -8.58
N PRO A 374 -16.91 8.95 -9.36
CA PRO A 374 -18.24 9.54 -9.26
C PRO A 374 -18.85 9.37 -7.85
N PRO A 375 -19.87 10.17 -7.49
CA PRO A 375 -20.59 10.04 -6.22
C PRO A 375 -21.07 8.62 -5.96
N GLY A 376 -20.83 8.11 -4.75
CA GLY A 376 -21.26 6.78 -4.32
C GLY A 376 -20.57 5.61 -5.05
N ARG A 377 -19.54 5.87 -5.87
CA ARG A 377 -18.78 4.81 -6.54
C ARG A 377 -17.55 4.44 -5.75
N THR A 378 -17.06 3.23 -6.04
CA THR A 378 -15.87 2.64 -5.43
C THR A 378 -14.81 2.33 -6.47
N TYR A 379 -13.56 2.31 -6.03
CA TYR A 379 -12.40 1.85 -6.78
C TYR A 379 -11.70 0.79 -5.96
N SER A 380 -11.40 -0.35 -6.56
CA SER A 380 -10.70 -1.45 -5.89
C SER A 380 -9.29 -1.58 -6.41
N ALA A 381 -8.35 -1.92 -5.55
CA ALA A 381 -6.99 -2.27 -5.91
C ALA A 381 -6.48 -3.40 -5.03
N ALA A 382 -5.70 -4.32 -5.60
CA ALA A 382 -5.14 -5.42 -4.84
C ALA A 382 -3.73 -5.80 -5.29
N ILE A 383 -2.91 -6.25 -4.32
CA ILE A 383 -1.55 -6.75 -4.55
C ILE A 383 -1.38 -8.06 -3.80
N ASP A 384 -0.93 -9.09 -4.51
CA ASP A 384 -0.50 -10.35 -3.94
C ASP A 384 1.03 -10.34 -3.77
N PHE A 385 1.49 -10.54 -2.54
CA PHE A 385 2.91 -10.64 -2.20
C PHE A 385 3.28 -12.11 -1.94
N THR A 386 4.40 -12.56 -2.51
CA THR A 386 4.94 -13.90 -2.25
C THR A 386 6.43 -13.82 -1.94
N ILE A 387 6.84 -14.44 -0.83
CA ILE A 387 8.23 -14.51 -0.41
C ILE A 387 8.83 -15.82 -0.93
N HIS A 388 10.01 -15.73 -1.50
CA HIS A 388 10.76 -16.85 -2.06
C HIS A 388 12.07 -17.01 -1.29
N THR A 389 12.35 -18.21 -0.79
CA THR A 389 13.50 -18.51 0.07
C THR A 389 14.46 -19.55 -0.52
N THR A 390 14.23 -19.95 -1.77
CA THR A 390 15.11 -20.90 -2.47
C THR A 390 15.43 -20.43 -3.88
N ALA A 391 16.62 -20.78 -4.38
CA ALA A 391 17.03 -20.48 -5.76
C ALA A 391 16.06 -21.06 -6.81
N GLY A 392 15.45 -22.22 -6.51
CA GLY A 392 14.44 -22.83 -7.38
C GLY A 392 13.19 -21.96 -7.53
N GLU A 393 12.64 -21.47 -6.43
CA GLU A 393 11.48 -20.58 -6.44
C GLU A 393 11.79 -19.25 -7.16
N VAL A 394 12.95 -18.64 -6.87
CA VAL A 394 13.39 -17.39 -7.53
C VAL A 394 13.57 -17.60 -9.04
N SER A 395 14.15 -18.74 -9.46
CA SER A 395 14.31 -19.09 -10.87
C SER A 395 12.95 -19.26 -11.57
N GLN A 396 11.98 -19.92 -10.94
CA GLN A 396 10.63 -20.07 -11.51
C GLN A 396 9.97 -18.73 -11.80
N VAL A 397 10.04 -17.78 -10.85
CA VAL A 397 9.48 -16.43 -11.04
C VAL A 397 10.26 -15.68 -12.12
N SER A 398 11.60 -15.78 -12.14
CA SER A 398 12.44 -15.15 -13.16
C SER A 398 12.08 -15.63 -14.56
N ASN A 399 11.95 -16.95 -14.76
CA ASN A 399 11.56 -17.56 -16.04
C ASN A 399 10.15 -17.10 -16.46
N ARG A 400 9.23 -16.94 -15.51
CA ARG A 400 7.89 -16.40 -15.80
C ARG A 400 7.96 -14.94 -16.26
N ILE A 401 8.77 -14.10 -15.63
CA ILE A 401 8.99 -12.71 -16.05
C ILE A 401 9.61 -12.65 -17.44
N GLU A 402 10.62 -13.47 -17.73
CA GLU A 402 11.26 -13.56 -19.05
C GLU A 402 10.27 -14.01 -20.14
N ALA A 403 9.43 -15.00 -19.83
CA ALA A 403 8.38 -15.46 -20.74
C ALA A 403 7.34 -14.36 -21.03
N LEU A 404 6.94 -13.58 -20.00
CA LEU A 404 6.04 -12.44 -20.16
C LEU A 404 6.68 -11.32 -20.99
N GLN A 405 7.97 -11.05 -20.82
CA GLN A 405 8.70 -10.08 -21.64
C GLN A 405 8.74 -10.51 -23.11
N GLY A 406 8.80 -11.84 -23.37
CA GLY A 406 8.61 -12.41 -24.70
C GLY A 406 9.69 -12.04 -25.72
N GLY A 407 10.95 -11.81 -25.26
CA GLY A 407 12.06 -11.40 -26.11
C GLY A 407 11.98 -9.96 -26.64
N THR A 408 10.99 -9.18 -26.22
CA THR A 408 10.91 -7.75 -26.53
C THR A 408 11.75 -6.92 -25.55
N HIS A 409 12.33 -5.82 -26.02
CA HIS A 409 12.98 -4.87 -25.13
C HIS A 409 11.98 -3.78 -24.69
N PRO A 410 12.05 -3.31 -23.43
CA PRO A 410 11.25 -2.15 -23.02
C PRO A 410 11.62 -0.91 -23.83
N ILE A 411 10.65 -0.03 -24.02
CA ILE A 411 10.95 1.32 -24.48
C ILE A 411 11.64 2.03 -23.32
N VAL A 412 12.83 2.56 -23.58
CA VAL A 412 13.63 3.30 -22.59
C VAL A 412 13.72 4.74 -23.06
N ASP A 413 13.07 5.65 -22.33
CA ASP A 413 13.13 7.08 -22.62
C ASP A 413 14.45 7.64 -22.08
N ASP A 414 15.20 8.37 -22.87
CA ASP A 414 16.50 8.95 -22.49
C ASP A 414 16.36 10.21 -21.61
N ARG A 415 15.15 10.74 -21.50
CA ARG A 415 14.82 11.97 -20.76
C ARG A 415 13.58 11.81 -19.90
N PRO A 416 13.47 12.61 -18.82
CA PRO A 416 12.25 12.68 -18.04
C PRO A 416 11.07 13.23 -18.86
N GLU A 417 9.85 12.96 -18.41
CA GLU A 417 8.65 13.61 -18.95
C GLU A 417 8.73 15.13 -18.80
N ASP A 418 8.26 15.87 -19.80
CA ASP A 418 8.14 17.33 -19.71
C ASP A 418 7.03 17.72 -18.72
N LYS A 419 7.44 18.16 -17.55
CA LYS A 419 6.57 18.54 -16.42
C LYS A 419 6.24 20.04 -16.40
N SER A 420 6.72 20.81 -17.35
CA SER A 420 6.47 22.26 -17.45
C SER A 420 5.00 22.64 -17.67
#